data_0761062e2838edd0f6aacb7b0d39b676
#
_entry.id   0761062e2838edd0f6aacb7b0d39b676
#
_cell.length_a   1.000
_cell.length_b   1.000
_cell.length_c   1.000
_cell.angle_alpha   90.00
_cell.angle_beta   90.00
_cell.angle_gamma   90.00
#
_symmetry.space_group_name_H-M   'P 1'
#
loop_
_entity.id
_entity.type
_entity.pdbx_description
1 polymer ?
#
loop_
_entity_poly.entity_id
_entity_poly.type
_entity_poly.pdbx_seq_one_letter_code
_entity_poly.pdbx_strand_id
1 'polypeptide(L)'
;MPTAVHAPYDSAELAHAADVMVTDQMWVKPGHNVLITADTATDPVGVEAVLRAITRAGAKGGVFTIPQLPFQGMLADPYVPESLGAAVVKSDAWIDLTFPYLAGSHIHDEALKGGRTRYLLALDIGAGGIVRLYGRGDLDKIYAVQSALDALLVKARGKTCRITTELGTDVTCVLDKPGYIKPRRANKPGLYSPPGGSVLFPVVESVKGTIVVEAAFHEYYAIFDKPCVLTVDGRIRKVSGGGPERKVMERALRRAGGGEFGYVIHFTHGMHPAARMTHTSFEEATRVAGNDAIGLGTPFWMPGGGENHPDGLMSMQSVWVDGVRIVRDGDIVGPPKLAKLAAALTPVYR
;
A
#
# COMPACT_ATOMS: atom_id res chain seq x y z
N MET A 1 22.94 -12.93 -6.16
CA MET A 1 21.51 -12.96 -6.50
C MET A 1 21.31 -14.04 -7.54
N PRO A 2 20.31 -14.92 -7.44
CA PRO A 2 19.99 -15.81 -8.54
C PRO A 2 19.54 -14.96 -9.71
N THR A 3 20.28 -14.98 -10.79
CA THR A 3 19.86 -14.42 -12.07
C THR A 3 18.63 -15.21 -12.52
N ALA A 4 17.47 -14.55 -12.60
CA ALA A 4 16.31 -15.15 -13.21
C ALA A 4 16.67 -15.48 -14.67
N VAL A 5 16.73 -16.78 -14.99
CA VAL A 5 17.09 -17.24 -16.35
C VAL A 5 15.98 -16.90 -17.33
N HIS A 6 14.76 -16.63 -16.85
CA HIS A 6 13.60 -16.26 -17.67
C HIS A 6 12.82 -15.14 -16.98
N ALA A 7 12.27 -14.22 -17.79
CA ALA A 7 11.30 -13.27 -17.30
C ALA A 7 10.11 -14.04 -16.70
N PRO A 8 9.61 -13.63 -15.52
CA PRO A 8 8.50 -14.31 -14.84
C PRO A 8 7.15 -14.09 -15.52
N TYR A 9 7.13 -13.49 -16.69
CA TYR A 9 5.96 -13.14 -17.52
C TYR A 9 6.39 -13.02 -18.99
N ASP A 10 5.45 -13.14 -19.91
CA ASP A 10 5.66 -12.78 -21.31
C ASP A 10 5.20 -11.34 -21.60
N SER A 11 5.59 -10.84 -22.79
CA SER A 11 5.29 -9.46 -23.18
C SER A 11 3.80 -9.21 -23.42
N ALA A 12 3.04 -10.22 -23.83
CA ALA A 12 1.59 -10.09 -24.04
C ALA A 12 0.86 -10.03 -22.70
N GLU A 13 1.30 -10.83 -21.72
CA GLU A 13 0.78 -10.80 -20.36
C GLU A 13 1.03 -9.43 -19.70
N LEU A 14 2.22 -8.87 -19.86
CA LEU A 14 2.53 -7.52 -19.36
C LEU A 14 1.71 -6.44 -20.05
N ALA A 15 1.53 -6.53 -21.36
CA ALA A 15 0.72 -5.58 -22.11
C ALA A 15 -0.74 -5.61 -21.65
N HIS A 16 -1.32 -6.80 -21.46
CA HIS A 16 -2.67 -6.98 -20.92
C HIS A 16 -2.79 -6.39 -19.50
N ALA A 17 -1.85 -6.70 -18.62
CA ALA A 17 -1.87 -6.22 -17.23
C ALA A 17 -1.79 -4.68 -17.16
N ALA A 18 -0.95 -4.07 -18.00
CA ALA A 18 -0.86 -2.61 -18.10
C ALA A 18 -2.17 -1.99 -18.65
N ASP A 19 -2.83 -2.65 -19.63
CA ASP A 19 -4.14 -2.20 -20.11
C ASP A 19 -5.19 -2.23 -19.00
N VAL A 20 -5.24 -3.30 -18.19
CA VAL A 20 -6.14 -3.41 -17.03
C VAL A 20 -5.85 -2.31 -15.99
N MET A 21 -4.58 -2.06 -15.66
CA MET A 21 -4.20 -0.97 -14.74
C MET A 21 -4.72 0.39 -15.26
N VAL A 22 -4.52 0.68 -16.54
CA VAL A 22 -4.82 1.98 -17.15
C VAL A 22 -6.31 2.14 -17.40
N THR A 23 -6.98 1.15 -17.97
CA THR A 23 -8.37 1.30 -18.44
C THR A 23 -9.41 0.84 -17.44
N ASP A 24 -9.15 -0.23 -16.69
CA ASP A 24 -10.11 -0.75 -15.72
C ASP A 24 -9.93 -0.10 -14.35
N GLN A 25 -8.72 -0.07 -13.80
CA GLN A 25 -8.52 0.59 -12.49
C GLN A 25 -8.52 2.11 -12.60
N MET A 26 -7.67 2.69 -13.47
CA MET A 26 -7.51 4.13 -13.55
C MET A 26 -8.54 4.84 -14.42
N TRP A 27 -9.46 4.08 -15.04
CA TRP A 27 -10.58 4.63 -15.81
C TRP A 27 -10.14 5.62 -16.88
N VAL A 28 -8.97 5.40 -17.49
CA VAL A 28 -8.43 6.27 -18.55
C VAL A 28 -9.30 6.12 -19.80
N LYS A 29 -9.61 7.26 -20.42
CA LYS A 29 -10.46 7.38 -21.61
C LYS A 29 -9.70 8.08 -22.72
N PRO A 30 -10.13 7.90 -24.00
CA PRO A 30 -9.58 8.65 -25.10
C PRO A 30 -9.56 10.17 -24.83
N GLY A 31 -8.45 10.81 -25.16
CA GLY A 31 -8.23 12.24 -24.98
C GLY A 31 -7.77 12.68 -23.57
N HIS A 32 -7.81 11.80 -22.54
CA HIS A 32 -7.27 12.12 -21.23
C HIS A 32 -5.77 12.45 -21.29
N ASN A 33 -5.30 13.35 -20.42
CA ASN A 33 -3.89 13.58 -20.15
C ASN A 33 -3.46 12.73 -18.96
N VAL A 34 -2.50 11.85 -19.16
CA VAL A 34 -2.03 10.91 -18.12
C VAL A 34 -0.54 11.13 -17.89
N LEU A 35 -0.17 11.35 -16.62
CA LEU A 35 1.22 11.48 -16.21
C LEU A 35 1.66 10.20 -15.49
N ILE A 36 2.83 9.70 -15.84
CA ILE A 36 3.58 8.70 -15.09
C ILE A 36 4.73 9.43 -14.40
N THR A 37 4.84 9.30 -13.09
CA THR A 37 6.08 9.65 -12.37
C THR A 37 6.91 8.41 -12.13
N ALA A 38 8.19 8.54 -12.39
CA ALA A 38 9.20 7.51 -12.16
C ALA A 38 10.44 8.15 -11.53
N ASP A 39 11.26 7.37 -10.89
CA ASP A 39 12.58 7.80 -10.44
C ASP A 39 13.69 6.99 -11.10
N THR A 40 14.94 7.32 -10.77
CA THR A 40 16.12 6.69 -11.37
C THR A 40 16.28 5.20 -11.03
N ALA A 41 15.52 4.66 -10.07
CA ALA A 41 15.50 3.24 -9.69
C ALA A 41 14.24 2.51 -10.19
N THR A 42 13.24 3.23 -10.71
CA THR A 42 12.01 2.64 -11.23
C THR A 42 12.29 1.71 -12.42
N ASP A 43 11.62 0.55 -12.46
CA ASP A 43 11.74 -0.41 -13.55
C ASP A 43 11.27 0.19 -14.91
N PRO A 44 12.19 0.44 -15.87
CA PRO A 44 11.83 1.08 -17.13
C PRO A 44 10.90 0.23 -18.00
N VAL A 45 10.92 -1.10 -17.86
CA VAL A 45 10.04 -2.01 -18.60
C VAL A 45 8.60 -1.83 -18.16
N GLY A 46 8.36 -1.68 -16.84
CA GLY A 46 7.05 -1.38 -16.28
C GLY A 46 6.53 -0.01 -16.76
N VAL A 47 7.38 1.03 -16.70
CA VAL A 47 7.04 2.38 -17.17
C VAL A 47 6.64 2.37 -18.64
N GLU A 48 7.42 1.71 -19.49
CA GLU A 48 7.13 1.62 -20.93
C GLU A 48 5.82 0.88 -21.20
N ALA A 49 5.56 -0.22 -20.50
CA ALA A 49 4.32 -0.98 -20.63
C ALA A 49 3.08 -0.13 -20.32
N VAL A 50 3.13 0.64 -19.21
CA VAL A 50 2.05 1.56 -18.82
C VAL A 50 1.88 2.69 -19.85
N LEU A 51 2.97 3.30 -20.33
CA LEU A 51 2.91 4.36 -21.34
C LEU A 51 2.27 3.85 -22.65
N ARG A 52 2.64 2.65 -23.08
CA ARG A 52 2.03 2.01 -24.27
C ARG A 52 0.54 1.71 -24.04
N ALA A 53 0.14 1.29 -22.85
CA ALA A 53 -1.28 1.07 -22.50
C ALA A 53 -2.08 2.38 -22.55
N ILE A 54 -1.52 3.50 -22.06
CA ILE A 54 -2.14 4.83 -22.16
C ILE A 54 -2.36 5.20 -23.63
N THR A 55 -1.37 4.95 -24.51
CA THR A 55 -1.48 5.21 -25.94
C THR A 55 -2.56 4.35 -26.58
N ARG A 56 -2.63 3.04 -26.27
CA ARG A 56 -3.68 2.14 -26.77
C ARG A 56 -5.08 2.57 -26.31
N ALA A 57 -5.19 3.16 -25.12
CA ALA A 57 -6.44 3.73 -24.62
C ALA A 57 -6.88 5.02 -25.35
N GLY A 58 -6.10 5.51 -26.32
CA GLY A 58 -6.35 6.76 -27.03
C GLY A 58 -6.10 8.01 -26.19
N ALA A 59 -5.38 7.88 -25.09
CA ALA A 59 -5.01 8.98 -24.20
C ALA A 59 -3.62 9.54 -24.53
N LYS A 60 -3.31 10.72 -23.98
CA LYS A 60 -2.02 11.39 -24.10
C LYS A 60 -1.18 11.09 -22.88
N GLY A 61 -0.15 10.27 -23.00
CA GLY A 61 0.76 9.91 -21.94
C GLY A 61 2.05 10.72 -21.94
N GLY A 62 2.56 11.01 -20.74
CA GLY A 62 3.90 11.53 -20.53
C GLY A 62 4.55 10.86 -19.32
N VAL A 63 5.89 10.79 -19.34
CA VAL A 63 6.69 10.29 -18.21
C VAL A 63 7.54 11.43 -17.68
N PHE A 64 7.52 11.63 -16.37
CA PHE A 64 8.40 12.56 -15.69
C PHE A 64 9.31 11.76 -14.75
N THR A 65 10.60 11.71 -15.07
CA THR A 65 11.59 11.01 -14.26
C THR A 65 12.36 12.00 -13.40
N ILE A 66 12.44 11.69 -12.10
CA ILE A 66 13.18 12.48 -11.10
C ILE A 66 14.29 11.62 -10.48
N PRO A 67 15.30 12.21 -9.81
CA PRO A 67 16.15 11.46 -8.93
C PRO A 67 15.33 10.75 -7.85
N GLN A 68 15.80 9.58 -7.39
CA GLN A 68 15.16 8.90 -6.26
C GLN A 68 15.05 9.84 -5.06
N LEU A 69 13.85 9.93 -4.47
CA LEU A 69 13.59 10.80 -3.34
C LEU A 69 14.22 10.23 -2.06
N PRO A 70 14.74 11.08 -1.16
CA PRO A 70 15.24 10.60 0.14
C PRO A 70 14.13 10.31 1.16
N PHE A 71 12.92 10.86 0.94
CA PHE A 71 11.78 10.76 1.86
C PHE A 71 10.46 10.80 1.07
N GLN A 72 9.36 10.40 1.71
CA GLN A 72 7.99 10.51 1.21
C GLN A 72 7.24 11.69 1.84
N GLY A 73 6.05 11.96 1.33
CA GLY A 73 5.15 12.99 1.85
C GLY A 73 5.74 14.39 1.76
N MET A 74 5.41 15.25 2.71
CA MET A 74 5.92 16.64 2.77
C MET A 74 7.45 16.72 2.90
N LEU A 75 8.11 15.67 3.40
CA LEU A 75 9.57 15.64 3.48
C LEU A 75 10.24 15.53 2.11
N ALA A 76 9.49 15.12 1.08
CA ALA A 76 9.96 15.09 -0.30
C ALA A 76 9.95 16.49 -0.96
N ASP A 77 9.13 17.43 -0.50
CA ASP A 77 8.89 18.72 -1.14
C ASP A 77 10.15 19.49 -1.58
N PRO A 78 11.22 19.58 -0.77
CA PRO A 78 12.44 20.27 -1.18
C PRO A 78 13.18 19.63 -2.37
N TYR A 79 12.84 18.39 -2.72
CA TYR A 79 13.49 17.61 -3.78
C TYR A 79 12.60 17.47 -5.03
N VAL A 80 11.37 17.96 -4.97
CA VAL A 80 10.40 17.85 -6.06
C VAL A 80 10.49 19.06 -6.98
N PRO A 81 10.75 18.89 -8.29
CA PRO A 81 10.81 20.00 -9.23
C PRO A 81 9.45 20.70 -9.38
N GLU A 82 9.42 22.04 -9.41
CA GLU A 82 8.20 22.84 -9.65
C GLU A 82 7.52 22.47 -10.98
N SER A 83 8.30 22.12 -12.02
CA SER A 83 7.77 21.67 -13.30
C SER A 83 6.94 20.39 -13.19
N LEU A 84 7.27 19.49 -12.26
CA LEU A 84 6.43 18.33 -11.97
C LEU A 84 5.09 18.75 -11.34
N GLY A 85 5.10 19.70 -10.40
CA GLY A 85 3.87 20.28 -9.81
C GLY A 85 2.94 20.84 -10.90
N ALA A 86 3.48 21.62 -11.86
CA ALA A 86 2.72 22.13 -12.97
C ALA A 86 2.12 21.02 -13.87
N ALA A 87 2.81 19.89 -14.03
CA ALA A 87 2.34 18.77 -14.84
C ALA A 87 1.20 17.99 -14.15
N VAL A 88 1.33 17.69 -12.85
CA VAL A 88 0.33 16.85 -12.14
C VAL A 88 -1.03 17.52 -12.05
N VAL A 89 -1.10 18.84 -11.81
CA VAL A 89 -2.38 19.57 -11.72
C VAL A 89 -3.13 19.65 -13.05
N LYS A 90 -2.46 19.41 -14.18
CA LYS A 90 -3.08 19.38 -15.51
C LYS A 90 -3.44 17.97 -15.98
N SER A 91 -3.14 16.95 -15.20
CA SER A 91 -3.38 15.56 -15.54
C SER A 91 -4.77 15.10 -15.11
N ASP A 92 -5.43 14.30 -15.96
CA ASP A 92 -6.70 13.60 -15.63
C ASP A 92 -6.44 12.34 -14.79
N ALA A 93 -5.28 11.73 -14.99
CA ALA A 93 -4.77 10.63 -14.19
C ALA A 93 -3.26 10.78 -13.96
N TRP A 94 -2.81 10.39 -12.80
CA TRP A 94 -1.41 10.40 -12.39
C TRP A 94 -1.08 9.04 -11.78
N ILE A 95 -0.16 8.30 -12.42
CA ILE A 95 0.33 6.99 -11.99
C ILE A 95 1.72 7.19 -11.41
N ASP A 96 1.86 7.01 -10.09
CA ASP A 96 3.10 7.23 -9.37
C ASP A 96 3.82 5.91 -9.11
N LEU A 97 4.94 5.70 -9.81
CA LEU A 97 5.81 4.53 -9.70
C LEU A 97 7.12 4.84 -8.94
N THR A 98 7.24 6.04 -8.37
CA THR A 98 8.45 6.45 -7.63
C THR A 98 8.60 5.70 -6.31
N PHE A 99 9.84 5.62 -5.82
CA PHE A 99 10.16 5.12 -4.49
C PHE A 99 11.19 6.05 -3.80
N PRO A 100 10.84 6.64 -2.62
CA PRO A 100 9.52 6.71 -2.00
C PRO A 100 8.51 7.51 -2.84
N TYR A 101 7.25 7.39 -2.49
CA TYR A 101 6.12 7.95 -3.23
C TYR A 101 5.90 9.45 -2.97
N LEU A 102 5.11 10.07 -3.86
CA LEU A 102 4.75 11.49 -3.81
C LEU A 102 3.44 11.77 -3.07
N ALA A 103 2.71 10.74 -2.61
CA ALA A 103 1.51 10.95 -1.80
C ALA A 103 1.83 11.76 -0.53
N GLY A 104 0.99 12.73 -0.19
CA GLY A 104 1.17 13.61 0.95
C GLY A 104 2.18 14.74 0.75
N SER A 105 2.84 14.86 -0.43
CA SER A 105 3.59 16.04 -0.81
C SER A 105 2.67 17.20 -1.19
N HIS A 106 3.18 18.43 -1.22
CA HIS A 106 2.36 19.59 -1.60
C HIS A 106 1.80 19.47 -3.02
N ILE A 107 2.56 18.92 -3.99
CA ILE A 107 2.06 18.75 -5.36
C ILE A 107 0.93 17.72 -5.46
N HIS A 108 0.97 16.67 -4.62
CA HIS A 108 -0.13 15.72 -4.50
C HIS A 108 -1.38 16.39 -3.95
N ASP A 109 -1.24 17.18 -2.88
CA ASP A 109 -2.36 17.90 -2.28
C ASP A 109 -2.98 18.91 -3.26
N GLU A 110 -2.16 19.65 -4.02
CA GLU A 110 -2.63 20.58 -5.04
C GLU A 110 -3.35 19.85 -6.18
N ALA A 111 -2.81 18.73 -6.65
CA ALA A 111 -3.45 17.94 -7.70
C ALA A 111 -4.84 17.43 -7.27
N LEU A 112 -4.98 16.95 -6.02
CA LEU A 112 -6.26 16.48 -5.50
C LEU A 112 -7.24 17.63 -5.19
N LYS A 113 -6.77 18.74 -4.64
CA LYS A 113 -7.61 19.96 -4.41
C LYS A 113 -8.19 20.48 -5.72
N GLY A 114 -7.48 20.35 -6.84
CA GLY A 114 -7.96 20.71 -8.17
C GLY A 114 -9.20 19.92 -8.63
N GLY A 115 -9.55 18.83 -7.97
CA GLY A 115 -10.78 18.06 -8.22
C GLY A 115 -10.84 17.38 -9.60
N ARG A 116 -9.68 17.21 -10.27
CA ARG A 116 -9.57 16.61 -11.59
C ARG A 116 -8.77 15.30 -11.56
N THR A 117 -7.66 15.30 -10.84
CA THR A 117 -6.65 14.25 -10.90
C THR A 117 -7.08 13.00 -10.13
N ARG A 118 -6.96 11.85 -10.77
CA ARG A 118 -7.01 10.52 -10.16
C ARG A 118 -5.59 10.04 -9.96
N TYR A 119 -5.15 9.98 -8.72
CA TYR A 119 -3.80 9.60 -8.36
C TYR A 119 -3.73 8.13 -7.96
N LEU A 120 -2.87 7.34 -8.60
CA LEU A 120 -2.57 5.96 -8.23
C LEU A 120 -1.23 5.90 -7.51
N LEU A 121 -1.27 5.54 -6.25
CA LEU A 121 -0.10 5.22 -5.44
C LEU A 121 0.35 3.79 -5.79
N ALA A 122 1.28 3.66 -6.74
CA ALA A 122 1.79 2.38 -7.23
C ALA A 122 3.31 2.28 -7.01
N LEU A 123 3.76 2.78 -5.86
CA LEU A 123 5.19 2.85 -5.54
C LEU A 123 5.92 1.53 -5.80
N ASP A 124 7.13 1.61 -6.30
CA ASP A 124 8.07 0.50 -6.53
C ASP A 124 7.54 -0.72 -7.33
N ILE A 125 6.35 -0.63 -7.91
CA ILE A 125 5.80 -1.73 -8.70
C ILE A 125 6.49 -1.79 -10.06
N GLY A 126 7.33 -2.81 -10.26
CA GLY A 126 7.93 -3.12 -11.56
C GLY A 126 7.00 -3.95 -12.46
N ALA A 127 7.48 -4.28 -13.66
CA ALA A 127 6.74 -5.05 -14.67
C ALA A 127 6.16 -6.35 -14.13
N GLY A 128 6.94 -7.10 -13.35
CA GLY A 128 6.47 -8.34 -12.72
C GLY A 128 5.33 -8.11 -11.71
N GLY A 129 5.38 -7.03 -10.94
CA GLY A 129 4.31 -6.60 -10.02
C GLY A 129 3.05 -6.19 -10.77
N ILE A 130 3.19 -5.42 -11.86
CA ILE A 130 2.06 -5.06 -12.74
C ILE A 130 1.34 -6.31 -13.24
N VAL A 131 2.09 -7.29 -13.75
CA VAL A 131 1.52 -8.56 -14.22
C VAL A 131 0.77 -9.29 -13.12
N ARG A 132 1.36 -9.44 -11.93
CA ARG A 132 0.71 -10.17 -10.83
C ARG A 132 -0.52 -9.46 -10.29
N LEU A 133 -0.45 -8.14 -10.10
CA LEU A 133 -1.55 -7.39 -9.48
C LEU A 133 -2.70 -7.08 -10.45
N TYR A 134 -2.44 -6.99 -11.75
CA TYR A 134 -3.46 -6.59 -12.72
C TYR A 134 -3.76 -7.64 -13.78
N GLY A 135 -2.81 -8.53 -14.09
CA GLY A 135 -2.96 -9.53 -15.14
C GLY A 135 -3.38 -10.91 -14.63
N ARG A 136 -3.04 -11.25 -13.37
CA ARG A 136 -3.24 -12.61 -12.82
C ARG A 136 -4.32 -12.68 -11.74
N GLY A 137 -5.20 -11.73 -11.66
CA GLY A 137 -6.29 -11.70 -10.70
C GLY A 137 -7.61 -11.28 -11.33
N ASP A 138 -8.70 -11.82 -10.85
CA ASP A 138 -10.04 -11.34 -11.17
C ASP A 138 -10.33 -10.11 -10.30
N LEU A 139 -10.17 -8.90 -10.86
CA LEU A 139 -10.33 -7.66 -10.11
C LEU A 139 -11.73 -7.48 -9.54
N ASP A 140 -12.78 -7.97 -10.21
CA ASP A 140 -14.14 -7.88 -9.70
C ASP A 140 -14.31 -8.70 -8.42
N LYS A 141 -13.75 -9.91 -8.38
CA LYS A 141 -13.75 -10.73 -7.17
C LYS A 141 -12.92 -10.12 -6.05
N ILE A 142 -11.71 -9.63 -6.38
CA ILE A 142 -10.85 -8.96 -5.40
C ILE A 142 -11.58 -7.75 -4.80
N TYR A 143 -12.16 -6.90 -5.63
CA TYR A 143 -12.91 -5.72 -5.17
C TYR A 143 -14.17 -6.09 -4.39
N ALA A 144 -14.84 -7.20 -4.71
CA ALA A 144 -15.98 -7.69 -3.95
C ALA A 144 -15.58 -8.08 -2.52
N VAL A 145 -14.46 -8.80 -2.35
CA VAL A 145 -13.92 -9.18 -1.02
C VAL A 145 -13.51 -7.93 -0.24
N GLN A 146 -12.72 -7.04 -0.87
CA GLN A 146 -12.29 -5.80 -0.24
C GLN A 146 -13.49 -4.96 0.25
N SER A 147 -14.49 -4.76 -0.61
CA SER A 147 -15.66 -3.97 -0.27
C SER A 147 -16.50 -4.60 0.86
N ALA A 148 -16.57 -5.93 0.90
CA ALA A 148 -17.26 -6.64 1.97
C ALA A 148 -16.52 -6.53 3.31
N LEU A 149 -15.17 -6.62 3.29
CA LEU A 149 -14.35 -6.43 4.48
C LEU A 149 -14.41 -4.97 4.97
N ASP A 150 -14.28 -3.99 4.08
CA ASP A 150 -14.43 -2.57 4.44
C ASP A 150 -15.79 -2.29 5.09
N ALA A 151 -16.88 -2.84 4.53
CA ALA A 151 -18.22 -2.68 5.09
C ALA A 151 -18.37 -3.32 6.49
N LEU A 152 -17.66 -4.44 6.73
CA LEU A 152 -17.59 -5.07 8.05
C LEU A 152 -16.86 -4.14 9.04
N LEU A 153 -15.68 -3.64 8.67
CA LEU A 153 -14.85 -2.78 9.53
C LEU A 153 -15.58 -1.46 9.87
N VAL A 154 -16.28 -0.85 8.90
CA VAL A 154 -17.10 0.34 9.14
C VAL A 154 -18.21 0.08 10.16
N LYS A 155 -18.89 -1.08 10.09
CA LYS A 155 -19.93 -1.47 11.04
C LYS A 155 -19.38 -1.82 12.43
N ALA A 156 -18.11 -2.24 12.49
CA ALA A 156 -17.44 -2.64 13.73
C ALA A 156 -16.81 -1.48 14.48
N ARG A 157 -17.03 -0.23 14.07
CA ARG A 157 -16.53 0.95 14.77
C ARG A 157 -16.91 0.93 16.25
N GLY A 158 -15.94 1.22 17.12
CA GLY A 158 -16.09 1.16 18.58
C GLY A 158 -16.03 -0.25 19.18
N LYS A 159 -15.86 -1.28 18.35
CA LYS A 159 -15.68 -2.66 18.79
C LYS A 159 -14.21 -2.98 19.03
N THR A 160 -13.96 -3.98 19.86
CA THR A 160 -12.60 -4.48 20.09
C THR A 160 -12.10 -5.28 18.89
N CYS A 161 -10.82 -5.08 18.57
CA CYS A 161 -10.07 -5.90 17.63
C CYS A 161 -8.86 -6.50 18.32
N ARG A 162 -8.54 -7.76 18.02
CA ARG A 162 -7.30 -8.41 18.43
C ARG A 162 -6.63 -9.01 17.20
N ILE A 163 -5.31 -8.84 17.10
CA ILE A 163 -4.49 -9.38 16.01
C ILE A 163 -3.37 -10.19 16.63
N THR A 164 -3.16 -11.43 16.17
CA THR A 164 -2.05 -12.28 16.62
C THR A 164 -1.33 -12.91 15.43
N THR A 165 -0.05 -13.26 15.63
CA THR A 165 0.72 -14.10 14.70
C THR A 165 1.49 -15.16 15.50
N GLU A 166 1.91 -16.24 14.84
CA GLU A 166 2.76 -17.28 15.46
C GLU A 166 4.12 -16.73 15.92
N LEU A 167 4.62 -15.67 15.26
CA LEU A 167 5.89 -15.02 15.62
C LEU A 167 5.80 -14.18 16.89
N GLY A 168 4.62 -14.06 17.51
CA GLY A 168 4.45 -13.41 18.79
C GLY A 168 3.81 -12.04 18.75
N THR A 169 3.24 -11.61 17.64
CA THR A 169 2.31 -10.48 17.66
C THR A 169 1.09 -10.87 18.50
N ASP A 170 0.75 -10.04 19.47
CA ASP A 170 -0.51 -10.08 20.23
C ASP A 170 -0.86 -8.65 20.60
N VAL A 171 -1.74 -8.03 19.84
CA VAL A 171 -2.12 -6.64 19.97
C VAL A 171 -3.65 -6.52 19.98
N THR A 172 -4.15 -5.65 20.82
CA THR A 172 -5.57 -5.31 20.93
C THR A 172 -5.77 -3.83 20.68
N CYS A 173 -6.92 -3.47 20.12
CA CYS A 173 -7.33 -2.07 19.93
C CYS A 173 -8.84 -1.95 19.87
N VAL A 174 -9.33 -0.71 19.89
CA VAL A 174 -10.71 -0.36 19.54
C VAL A 174 -10.71 0.14 18.11
N LEU A 175 -11.64 -0.35 17.29
CA LEU A 175 -11.76 0.10 15.90
C LEU A 175 -12.31 1.51 15.83
N ASP A 176 -11.66 2.34 15.02
CA ASP A 176 -12.11 3.70 14.74
C ASP A 176 -12.83 3.79 13.38
N LYS A 177 -13.32 4.96 13.09
CA LYS A 177 -13.80 5.34 11.76
C LYS A 177 -12.61 5.29 10.81
N PRO A 178 -12.72 4.63 9.65
CA PRO A 178 -11.67 4.71 8.66
C PRO A 178 -11.42 6.17 8.28
N GLY A 179 -10.16 6.57 8.32
CA GLY A 179 -9.74 7.92 7.96
C GLY A 179 -10.11 8.23 6.52
N TYR A 180 -10.01 7.24 5.65
CA TYR A 180 -10.54 7.24 4.30
C TYR A 180 -10.79 5.80 3.84
N ILE A 181 -11.79 5.61 2.98
CA ILE A 181 -11.97 4.37 2.22
C ILE A 181 -11.41 4.64 0.83
N LYS A 182 -10.34 3.94 0.47
CA LYS A 182 -9.79 4.02 -0.89
C LYS A 182 -10.82 3.43 -1.85
N PRO A 183 -11.37 4.20 -2.80
CA PRO A 183 -12.23 3.64 -3.82
C PRO A 183 -11.44 2.65 -4.68
N ARG A 184 -12.14 1.70 -5.30
CA ARG A 184 -11.49 0.59 -6.02
C ARG A 184 -11.11 0.98 -7.44
N ARG A 185 -12.07 1.50 -8.20
CA ARG A 185 -11.85 2.02 -9.56
C ARG A 185 -11.86 3.54 -9.56
N ALA A 186 -10.94 4.12 -10.31
CA ALA A 186 -10.70 5.56 -10.34
C ALA A 186 -11.72 6.30 -11.25
N ASN A 187 -13.00 6.15 -10.95
CA ASN A 187 -14.06 6.83 -11.68
C ASN A 187 -14.34 8.27 -11.21
N LYS A 188 -13.64 8.75 -10.18
CA LYS A 188 -13.69 10.09 -9.61
C LYS A 188 -12.28 10.59 -9.32
N PRO A 189 -12.04 11.90 -9.23
CA PRO A 189 -10.79 12.42 -8.67
C PRO A 189 -10.55 11.90 -7.24
N GLY A 190 -9.29 11.66 -6.90
CA GLY A 190 -8.92 11.15 -5.58
C GLY A 190 -7.71 10.25 -5.59
N LEU A 191 -7.37 9.69 -4.42
CA LEU A 191 -6.26 8.77 -4.21
C LEU A 191 -6.73 7.32 -4.34
N TYR A 192 -5.95 6.53 -5.07
CA TYR A 192 -6.18 5.11 -5.34
C TYR A 192 -4.92 4.31 -5.00
N SER A 193 -5.11 3.02 -4.75
CA SER A 193 -4.01 2.08 -4.53
C SER A 193 -4.22 0.82 -5.36
N PRO A 194 -3.19 0.03 -5.62
CA PRO A 194 -3.31 -1.28 -6.26
C PRO A 194 -4.31 -2.20 -5.57
N PRO A 195 -4.92 -3.15 -6.31
CA PRO A 195 -5.93 -4.05 -5.78
C PRO A 195 -5.37 -5.00 -4.72
N GLY A 196 -6.22 -5.47 -3.81
CA GLY A 196 -5.92 -6.55 -2.88
C GLY A 196 -5.55 -6.12 -1.45
N GLY A 197 -5.84 -4.89 -1.03
CA GLY A 197 -5.62 -4.45 0.36
C GLY A 197 -6.85 -3.78 0.98
N SER A 198 -7.18 -4.10 2.24
CA SER A 198 -8.19 -3.42 3.06
C SER A 198 -7.57 -2.87 4.34
N VAL A 199 -7.94 -1.66 4.69
CA VAL A 199 -7.32 -0.93 5.81
C VAL A 199 -8.23 -0.95 7.03
N LEU A 200 -7.66 -1.32 8.17
CA LEU A 200 -8.26 -1.26 9.50
C LEU A 200 -7.61 -0.09 10.26
N PHE A 201 -8.42 0.81 10.78
CA PHE A 201 -7.96 1.93 11.59
C PHE A 201 -8.30 1.70 13.06
N PRO A 202 -7.31 1.71 13.97
CA PRO A 202 -7.56 1.72 15.42
C PRO A 202 -7.82 3.15 15.91
N VAL A 203 -8.50 3.29 17.03
CA VAL A 203 -8.32 4.43 17.92
C VAL A 203 -6.89 4.31 18.44
N VAL A 204 -5.99 5.17 17.96
CA VAL A 204 -4.54 4.94 18.09
C VAL A 204 -4.06 4.84 19.53
N GLU A 205 -4.68 5.58 20.45
CA GLU A 205 -4.38 5.54 21.89
C GLU A 205 -4.87 4.24 22.57
N SER A 206 -5.74 3.48 21.90
CA SER A 206 -6.26 2.21 22.43
C SER A 206 -5.38 1.01 22.10
N VAL A 207 -4.39 1.16 21.23
CA VAL A 207 -3.53 0.06 20.77
C VAL A 207 -2.62 -0.38 21.91
N LYS A 208 -2.68 -1.67 22.29
CA LYS A 208 -1.87 -2.25 23.36
C LYS A 208 -1.40 -3.66 23.03
N GLY A 209 -0.16 -3.95 23.35
CA GLY A 209 0.43 -5.28 23.20
C GLY A 209 1.78 -5.27 22.51
N THR A 210 2.04 -6.35 21.81
CA THR A 210 3.30 -6.57 21.08
C THR A 210 3.03 -6.75 19.60
N ILE A 211 3.85 -6.15 18.76
CA ILE A 211 3.83 -6.31 17.31
C ILE A 211 5.20 -6.79 16.85
N VAL A 212 5.24 -7.89 16.11
CA VAL A 212 6.45 -8.44 15.50
C VAL A 212 6.44 -8.04 14.03
N VAL A 213 7.48 -7.31 13.61
CA VAL A 213 7.64 -6.77 12.25
C VAL A 213 8.74 -7.56 11.55
N GLU A 214 8.43 -8.19 10.42
CA GLU A 214 9.32 -9.06 9.65
C GLU A 214 10.02 -8.32 8.52
N ALA A 215 9.41 -7.26 8.02
CA ALA A 215 9.94 -6.38 7.00
C ALA A 215 9.43 -4.95 7.24
N ALA A 216 10.06 -3.95 6.63
CA ALA A 216 9.58 -2.59 6.71
C ALA A 216 9.92 -1.76 5.48
N PHE A 217 9.06 -0.78 5.23
CA PHE A 217 9.40 0.43 4.51
C PHE A 217 9.64 1.54 5.54
N HIS A 218 10.88 1.81 5.83
CA HIS A 218 11.29 2.87 6.77
C HIS A 218 12.06 4.01 6.07
N GLU A 219 13.15 3.72 5.39
CA GLU A 219 13.91 4.61 4.51
C GLU A 219 14.13 3.94 3.15
N TYR A 220 14.03 2.62 3.14
CA TYR A 220 14.04 1.72 1.99
C TYR A 220 13.21 0.49 2.34
N TYR A 221 12.89 -0.35 1.38
CA TYR A 221 12.26 -1.64 1.66
C TYR A 221 13.31 -2.65 2.11
N ALA A 222 13.14 -3.17 3.32
CA ALA A 222 14.01 -4.17 3.91
C ALA A 222 13.20 -5.32 4.50
N ILE A 223 13.64 -6.56 4.21
CA ILE A 223 13.20 -7.77 4.92
C ILE A 223 14.24 -8.04 6.00
N PHE A 224 13.79 -8.28 7.20
CA PHE A 224 14.67 -8.39 8.37
C PHE A 224 15.16 -9.82 8.56
N ASP A 225 16.46 -10.04 8.72
CA ASP A 225 17.01 -11.32 9.15
C ASP A 225 16.51 -11.74 10.52
N LYS A 226 16.28 -10.74 11.39
CA LYS A 226 15.70 -10.88 12.72
C LYS A 226 14.57 -9.88 12.87
N PRO A 227 13.34 -10.33 13.14
CA PRO A 227 12.21 -9.42 13.28
C PRO A 227 12.43 -8.32 14.32
N CYS A 228 11.92 -7.13 14.05
CA CYS A 228 11.75 -6.08 15.04
C CYS A 228 10.53 -6.36 15.91
N VAL A 229 10.63 -6.06 17.18
CA VAL A 229 9.53 -6.19 18.13
C VAL A 229 9.17 -4.82 18.68
N LEU A 230 7.93 -4.40 18.47
CA LEU A 230 7.39 -3.14 18.98
C LEU A 230 6.53 -3.46 20.22
N THR A 231 6.82 -2.80 21.34
CA THR A 231 5.93 -2.80 22.52
C THR A 231 5.06 -1.54 22.44
N VAL A 232 3.75 -1.72 22.48
CA VAL A 232 2.78 -0.64 22.31
C VAL A 232 1.87 -0.54 23.55
N ASP A 233 1.69 0.68 24.04
CA ASP A 233 0.69 1.04 25.06
C ASP A 233 0.21 2.47 24.77
N GLY A 234 -0.80 2.57 23.90
CA GLY A 234 -1.28 3.81 23.32
C GLY A 234 -0.30 4.44 22.32
N ARG A 235 1.00 4.36 22.62
CA ARG A 235 2.11 4.74 21.73
C ARG A 235 3.11 3.60 21.65
N ILE A 236 3.96 3.61 20.63
CA ILE A 236 5.11 2.72 20.57
C ILE A 236 6.08 3.13 21.68
N ARG A 237 6.31 2.24 22.66
CA ARG A 237 7.13 2.51 23.83
C ARG A 237 8.56 2.02 23.65
N LYS A 238 8.73 0.94 22.90
CA LYS A 238 10.04 0.29 22.75
C LYS A 238 10.12 -0.40 21.40
N VAL A 239 11.31 -0.34 20.79
CA VAL A 239 11.72 -1.16 19.66
C VAL A 239 12.83 -2.09 20.13
N SER A 240 12.75 -3.37 19.82
CA SER A 240 13.77 -4.37 20.16
C SER A 240 13.90 -5.41 19.04
N GLY A 241 14.89 -6.28 19.09
CA GLY A 241 15.18 -7.19 17.96
C GLY A 241 15.77 -6.46 16.77
N GLY A 242 15.51 -6.92 15.54
CA GLY A 242 15.80 -6.25 14.27
C GLY A 242 17.27 -6.15 13.85
N GLY A 243 18.22 -6.60 14.68
CA GLY A 243 19.64 -6.47 14.36
C GLY A 243 20.05 -5.01 14.02
N PRO A 244 20.83 -4.78 12.95
CA PRO A 244 21.21 -3.45 12.49
C PRO A 244 20.00 -2.59 12.04
N GLU A 245 18.98 -3.21 11.43
CA GLU A 245 17.79 -2.54 10.91
C GLU A 245 16.98 -1.85 12.01
N ARG A 246 17.12 -2.29 13.27
CA ARG A 246 16.48 -1.62 14.41
C ARG A 246 16.85 -0.14 14.48
N LYS A 247 18.11 0.22 14.21
CA LYS A 247 18.55 1.63 14.27
C LYS A 247 17.92 2.49 13.18
N VAL A 248 17.71 1.91 12.01
CA VAL A 248 17.01 2.58 10.90
C VAL A 248 15.54 2.77 11.26
N MET A 249 14.89 1.71 11.77
CA MET A 249 13.50 1.76 12.22
C MET A 249 13.29 2.80 13.34
N GLU A 250 14.14 2.79 14.39
CA GLU A 250 14.06 3.77 15.47
C GLU A 250 14.19 5.22 14.95
N ARG A 251 15.10 5.47 13.99
CA ARG A 251 15.32 6.79 13.39
C ARG A 251 14.09 7.21 12.56
N ALA A 252 13.56 6.31 11.74
CA ALA A 252 12.39 6.58 10.93
C ALA A 252 11.14 6.84 11.79
N LEU A 253 10.93 6.04 12.84
CA LEU A 253 9.84 6.25 13.80
C LEU A 253 9.95 7.60 14.51
N ARG A 254 11.15 8.01 14.98
CA ARG A 254 11.33 9.31 15.61
C ARG A 254 11.08 10.47 14.65
N ARG A 255 11.48 10.33 13.38
CA ARG A 255 11.20 11.34 12.35
C ARG A 255 9.69 11.46 12.12
N ALA A 256 8.98 10.34 11.96
CA ALA A 256 7.54 10.32 11.75
C ALA A 256 6.72 10.66 13.02
N GLY A 257 7.30 10.44 14.19
CA GLY A 257 6.65 10.65 15.49
C GLY A 257 7.00 11.98 16.17
N GLY A 258 7.69 12.91 15.47
CA GLY A 258 8.04 14.23 16.03
C GLY A 258 9.06 14.15 17.18
N GLY A 259 10.02 13.22 17.10
CA GLY A 259 11.03 12.95 18.12
C GLY A 259 10.75 11.73 18.99
N GLU A 260 9.49 11.33 19.12
CA GLU A 260 9.04 10.10 19.77
C GLU A 260 8.80 8.99 18.72
N PHE A 261 8.49 7.75 19.15
CA PHE A 261 8.19 6.67 18.19
C PHE A 261 6.81 6.75 17.55
N GLY A 262 5.91 7.58 18.09
CA GLY A 262 4.56 7.77 17.55
C GLY A 262 3.58 6.63 17.92
N TYR A 263 2.65 6.37 17.00
CA TYR A 263 1.50 5.50 17.18
C TYR A 263 1.50 4.37 16.15
N VAL A 264 0.61 3.41 16.32
CA VAL A 264 0.16 2.50 15.28
C VAL A 264 -1.06 3.13 14.60
N ILE A 265 -0.92 3.48 13.32
CA ILE A 265 -1.88 4.29 12.58
C ILE A 265 -2.96 3.41 11.93
N HIS A 266 -2.52 2.33 11.29
CA HIS A 266 -3.41 1.41 10.57
C HIS A 266 -2.80 0.02 10.45
N PHE A 267 -3.66 -0.94 10.11
CA PHE A 267 -3.29 -2.27 9.63
C PHE A 267 -3.91 -2.46 8.25
N THR A 268 -3.13 -2.89 7.26
CA THR A 268 -3.61 -3.10 5.89
C THR A 268 -3.52 -4.57 5.54
N HIS A 269 -4.65 -5.26 5.58
CA HIS A 269 -4.73 -6.68 5.28
C HIS A 269 -4.65 -6.94 3.77
N GLY A 270 -3.61 -7.69 3.34
CA GLY A 270 -3.42 -8.16 1.98
C GLY A 270 -4.26 -9.40 1.67
N MET A 271 -4.84 -9.44 0.47
CA MET A 271 -5.71 -10.54 0.02
C MET A 271 -5.61 -10.83 -1.48
N HIS A 272 -4.57 -10.32 -2.15
CA HIS A 272 -4.42 -10.52 -3.59
C HIS A 272 -3.87 -11.93 -3.88
N PRO A 273 -4.59 -12.77 -4.67
CA PRO A 273 -4.23 -14.18 -4.83
C PRO A 273 -2.95 -14.40 -5.65
N ALA A 274 -2.49 -13.40 -6.40
CA ALA A 274 -1.29 -13.49 -7.24
C ALA A 274 -0.10 -12.67 -6.75
N ALA A 275 -0.27 -11.78 -5.75
CA ALA A 275 0.83 -11.00 -5.19
C ALA A 275 1.89 -11.88 -4.52
N ARG A 276 3.14 -11.43 -4.51
CA ARG A 276 4.27 -12.17 -3.93
C ARG A 276 5.23 -11.26 -3.16
N MET A 277 5.89 -11.85 -2.17
CA MET A 277 7.04 -11.28 -1.50
C MET A 277 8.28 -11.41 -2.41
N THR A 278 8.52 -10.42 -3.26
CA THR A 278 9.60 -10.45 -4.26
C THR A 278 10.89 -9.80 -3.79
N HIS A 279 10.92 -9.20 -2.62
CA HIS A 279 12.03 -8.41 -2.07
C HIS A 279 12.37 -7.14 -2.88
N THR A 280 11.60 -6.82 -3.92
CA THR A 280 11.82 -5.69 -4.82
C THR A 280 10.70 -4.66 -4.80
N SER A 281 9.53 -5.01 -4.24
CA SER A 281 8.39 -4.11 -4.14
C SER A 281 7.73 -4.25 -2.78
N PHE A 282 7.70 -3.17 -2.02
CA PHE A 282 6.97 -3.08 -0.77
C PHE A 282 5.46 -3.03 -1.03
N GLU A 283 5.05 -2.25 -2.03
CA GLU A 283 3.63 -2.12 -2.36
C GLU A 283 3.01 -3.47 -2.74
N GLU A 284 3.71 -4.29 -3.53
CA GLU A 284 3.24 -5.64 -3.82
C GLU A 284 3.22 -6.52 -2.56
N ALA A 285 4.24 -6.44 -1.72
CA ALA A 285 4.33 -7.22 -0.48
C ALA A 285 3.14 -6.97 0.45
N THR A 286 2.63 -5.74 0.50
CA THR A 286 1.45 -5.39 1.29
C THR A 286 0.14 -5.98 0.74
N ARG A 287 0.12 -6.44 -0.50
CA ARG A 287 -1.05 -7.06 -1.17
C ARG A 287 -1.07 -8.58 -1.07
N VAL A 288 0.04 -9.20 -0.68
CA VAL A 288 0.12 -10.65 -0.53
C VAL A 288 -0.94 -11.15 0.44
N ALA A 289 -1.69 -12.18 0.02
CA ALA A 289 -2.71 -12.78 0.89
C ALA A 289 -2.05 -13.30 2.18
N GLY A 290 -2.55 -12.82 3.32
CA GLY A 290 -1.99 -13.14 4.62
C GLY A 290 -0.90 -12.19 5.13
N ASN A 291 -0.52 -11.17 4.38
CA ASN A 291 0.31 -10.09 4.89
C ASN A 291 -0.55 -8.96 5.48
N ASP A 292 0.04 -8.24 6.44
CA ASP A 292 -0.56 -7.05 7.02
C ASP A 292 0.50 -5.94 7.12
N ALA A 293 0.26 -4.83 6.42
CA ALA A 293 1.12 -3.65 6.53
C ALA A 293 0.63 -2.75 7.67
N ILE A 294 1.56 -2.26 8.46
CA ILE A 294 1.30 -1.54 9.70
C ILE A 294 1.86 -0.13 9.57
N GLY A 295 1.01 0.87 9.43
CA GLY A 295 1.42 2.28 9.42
C GLY A 295 1.85 2.74 10.82
N LEU A 296 3.02 3.37 10.92
CA LEU A 296 3.66 3.72 12.20
C LEU A 296 4.08 5.19 12.21
N GLY A 297 3.86 5.91 13.31
CA GLY A 297 4.27 7.31 13.45
C GLY A 297 3.15 8.21 13.92
N THR A 298 3.07 9.46 13.43
CA THR A 298 1.98 10.38 13.74
C THR A 298 0.88 10.26 12.69
N PRO A 299 -0.38 9.99 13.09
CA PRO A 299 -1.51 9.92 12.17
C PRO A 299 -1.68 11.18 11.33
N PHE A 300 -2.08 11.05 10.05
CA PHE A 300 -2.24 12.17 9.13
C PHE A 300 -3.35 13.16 9.55
N TRP A 301 -4.26 12.77 10.45
CA TRP A 301 -5.29 13.67 11.02
C TRP A 301 -4.84 14.40 12.29
N MET A 302 -3.62 14.15 12.77
CA MET A 302 -3.03 14.84 13.91
C MET A 302 -2.02 15.90 13.46
N PRO A 303 -1.80 16.97 14.24
CA PRO A 303 -0.77 17.96 13.94
C PRO A 303 0.62 17.30 13.79
N GLY A 304 1.33 17.62 12.72
CA GLY A 304 2.64 17.06 12.40
C GLY A 304 2.59 15.65 11.79
N GLY A 305 1.40 15.11 11.59
CA GLY A 305 1.19 13.85 10.87
C GLY A 305 1.17 14.03 9.35
N GLY A 306 1.30 12.93 8.65
CA GLY A 306 1.26 12.89 7.18
C GLY A 306 1.59 11.51 6.64
N GLU A 307 1.68 11.38 5.34
CA GLU A 307 2.06 10.13 4.65
C GLU A 307 3.58 9.82 4.75
N ASN A 308 4.33 10.57 5.53
CA ASN A 308 5.76 10.36 5.77
C ASN A 308 6.07 9.39 6.91
N HIS A 309 5.16 8.46 7.16
CA HIS A 309 5.31 7.42 8.18
C HIS A 309 5.97 6.15 7.62
N PRO A 310 6.79 5.44 8.42
CA PRO A 310 7.24 4.11 8.05
C PRO A 310 6.10 3.10 8.16
N ASP A 311 6.16 2.06 7.33
CA ASP A 311 5.28 0.89 7.41
C ASP A 311 6.08 -0.34 7.84
N GLY A 312 5.55 -1.08 8.80
CA GLY A 312 5.99 -2.43 9.12
C GLY A 312 5.17 -3.48 8.34
N LEU A 313 5.70 -4.69 8.22
CA LEU A 313 5.00 -5.82 7.63
C LEU A 313 5.04 -7.00 8.61
N MET A 314 3.91 -7.63 8.84
CA MET A 314 3.77 -8.93 9.48
C MET A 314 3.00 -9.88 8.57
N SER A 315 3.16 -11.18 8.77
CA SER A 315 2.52 -12.20 7.96
C SER A 315 1.71 -13.20 8.80
N MET A 316 0.79 -13.90 8.14
CA MET A 316 0.00 -15.00 8.69
C MET A 316 -0.76 -14.64 9.98
N GLN A 317 -1.33 -13.42 9.99
CA GLN A 317 -2.10 -12.93 11.12
C GLN A 317 -3.46 -13.63 11.26
N SER A 318 -3.89 -13.73 12.50
CA SER A 318 -5.27 -14.04 12.86
C SER A 318 -5.91 -12.81 13.46
N VAL A 319 -7.14 -12.47 13.04
CA VAL A 319 -7.85 -11.25 13.42
C VAL A 319 -9.22 -11.58 13.99
N TRP A 320 -9.53 -10.99 15.14
CA TRP A 320 -10.86 -11.06 15.77
C TRP A 320 -11.46 -9.66 15.88
N VAL A 321 -12.72 -9.53 15.54
CA VAL A 321 -13.50 -8.32 15.70
C VAL A 321 -14.71 -8.66 16.60
N ASP A 322 -14.83 -7.97 17.73
CA ASP A 322 -15.88 -8.20 18.74
C ASP A 322 -15.97 -9.68 19.15
N GLY A 323 -14.82 -10.34 19.32
CA GLY A 323 -14.70 -11.77 19.66
C GLY A 323 -14.92 -12.75 18.50
N VAL A 324 -15.35 -12.28 17.33
CA VAL A 324 -15.56 -13.11 16.14
C VAL A 324 -14.27 -13.15 15.31
N ARG A 325 -13.76 -14.35 15.03
CA ARG A 325 -12.58 -14.51 14.15
C ARG A 325 -12.98 -14.24 12.71
N ILE A 326 -12.36 -13.24 12.09
CA ILE A 326 -12.58 -12.86 10.68
C ILE A 326 -11.43 -13.31 9.77
N VAL A 327 -10.21 -13.39 10.31
CA VAL A 327 -9.03 -13.94 9.63
C VAL A 327 -8.41 -15.01 10.51
N ARG A 328 -7.93 -16.10 9.91
CA ARG A 328 -7.16 -17.18 10.54
C ARG A 328 -5.91 -17.42 9.71
N ASP A 329 -4.75 -17.21 10.32
CA ASP A 329 -3.45 -17.49 9.71
C ASP A 329 -3.36 -16.96 8.26
N GLY A 330 -3.78 -15.69 8.10
CA GLY A 330 -3.83 -14.99 6.81
C GLY A 330 -5.09 -15.22 5.97
N ASP A 331 -5.87 -16.26 6.22
CA ASP A 331 -7.07 -16.58 5.46
C ASP A 331 -8.33 -15.91 6.02
N ILE A 332 -9.15 -15.30 5.17
CA ILE A 332 -10.45 -14.74 5.55
C ILE A 332 -11.45 -15.89 5.77
N VAL A 333 -11.83 -16.12 7.04
CA VAL A 333 -12.68 -17.24 7.44
C VAL A 333 -14.08 -16.85 7.92
N GLY A 334 -14.37 -15.59 8.06
CA GLY A 334 -15.69 -15.14 8.53
C GLY A 334 -15.91 -13.64 8.37
N PRO A 335 -17.14 -13.14 8.55
CA PRO A 335 -18.42 -13.89 8.63
C PRO A 335 -18.75 -14.70 7.36
N PRO A 336 -19.75 -15.58 7.36
CA PRO A 336 -19.99 -16.56 6.28
C PRO A 336 -20.05 -15.95 4.86
N LYS A 337 -20.70 -14.78 4.73
CA LYS A 337 -20.80 -14.07 3.44
C LYS A 337 -19.42 -13.61 2.94
N LEU A 338 -18.59 -13.06 3.83
CA LEU A 338 -17.24 -12.60 3.50
C LEU A 338 -16.34 -13.80 3.18
N ALA A 339 -16.38 -14.86 3.99
CA ALA A 339 -15.63 -16.09 3.77
C ALA A 339 -15.98 -16.75 2.42
N LYS A 340 -17.26 -16.75 2.02
CA LYS A 340 -17.69 -17.25 0.70
C LYS A 340 -17.10 -16.43 -0.45
N LEU A 341 -17.03 -15.11 -0.30
CA LEU A 341 -16.40 -14.24 -1.32
C LEU A 341 -14.90 -14.50 -1.39
N ALA A 342 -14.22 -14.59 -0.24
CA ALA A 342 -12.79 -14.86 -0.18
C ALA A 342 -12.43 -16.23 -0.77
N ALA A 343 -13.23 -17.26 -0.53
CA ALA A 343 -13.03 -18.59 -1.10
C ALA A 343 -13.13 -18.63 -2.63
N ALA A 344 -13.72 -17.60 -3.25
CA ALA A 344 -13.76 -17.44 -4.70
C ALA A 344 -12.47 -16.82 -5.28
N LEU A 345 -11.56 -16.32 -4.44
CA LEU A 345 -10.23 -15.88 -4.84
C LEU A 345 -9.36 -17.12 -4.99
N THR A 346 -9.26 -17.64 -6.20
CA THR A 346 -8.43 -18.81 -6.47
C THR A 346 -6.96 -18.41 -6.42
N PRO A 347 -6.13 -19.08 -5.59
CA PRO A 347 -4.68 -18.85 -5.62
C PRO A 347 -4.13 -19.14 -7.01
N VAL A 348 -3.40 -18.18 -7.57
CA VAL A 348 -2.78 -18.33 -8.92
C VAL A 348 -1.60 -19.29 -8.87
N TYR A 349 -0.98 -19.38 -7.71
CA TYR A 349 0.15 -20.28 -7.48
C TYR A 349 -0.24 -21.28 -6.38
N ARG A 350 -0.11 -22.55 -6.66
CA ARG A 350 -0.31 -23.66 -5.74
C ARG A 350 1.00 -24.46 -5.59
#